data_485d1d3eec788772c701a7e2f2ee8bd7
#
_entry.id   485d1d3eec788772c701a7e2f2ee8bd7
#
_cell.length_a   1.000
_cell.length_b   1.000
_cell.length_c   1.000
_cell.angle_alpha   90.00
_cell.angle_beta   90.00
_cell.angle_gamma   90.00
#
_symmetry.space_group_name_H-M   'P 1'
#
loop_
_entity.id
_entity.type
_entity.pdbx_description
1 polymer ?
#
loop_
_entity_poly.entity_id
_entity_poly.type
_entity_poly.pdbx_seq_one_letter_code
_entity_poly.pdbx_strand_id
1 'polypeptide(L)'
;MKILLQIIFMLLVPVCMSCNDSDAITGNPEARVLQFTLQCGGTYYRGNINDESKVIRISGITSRKAITGVNYQLSGGASISPDPREVKHWKTEQQFVVTSSDNKITSEYTLLLPELQEDPETSPKVVIGYLPAQDFEFDTQFDNIHWEYLTHINVSFAHVKSDGTLNTDKVSENKLRQIRMRAKEHGVKVLISINKNSNGEFGAAIDNAKTRSTLVTNIVNFTQANQLDGFDIDYEDYNNWNTNSLVAFAKALHEAKSSDM
;
A
#
# COMPACT_ATOMS: atom_id res chain seq x y z
N MET A 1 -69.46 -13.69 53.66
CA MET A 1 -68.34 -14.32 54.36
C MET A 1 -67.15 -14.21 53.41
N LYS A 2 -66.34 -13.13 53.57
CA LYS A 2 -65.16 -12.82 52.70
C LYS A 2 -63.92 -13.25 53.46
N ILE A 3 -63.19 -14.21 52.86
CA ILE A 3 -61.94 -14.70 53.36
C ILE A 3 -60.86 -13.79 52.81
N LEU A 4 -60.16 -13.08 53.65
CA LEU A 4 -59.04 -12.19 53.33
C LEU A 4 -57.74 -13.03 53.29
N LEU A 5 -57.14 -13.21 52.16
CA LEU A 5 -55.86 -13.90 51.98
C LEU A 5 -54.76 -12.88 52.06
N GLN A 6 -54.03 -12.87 53.20
CA GLN A 6 -52.80 -12.05 53.31
C GLN A 6 -51.63 -12.78 52.69
N ILE A 7 -51.10 -12.18 51.65
CA ILE A 7 -49.82 -12.60 51.03
C ILE A 7 -48.69 -11.86 51.70
N ILE A 8 -47.88 -12.59 52.48
CA ILE A 8 -46.63 -12.08 53.04
C ILE A 8 -45.58 -12.02 51.97
N PHE A 9 -45.19 -10.81 51.62
CA PHE A 9 -44.07 -10.56 50.68
C PHE A 9 -42.78 -10.58 51.50
N MET A 10 -42.04 -11.69 51.43
CA MET A 10 -40.73 -11.84 52.03
C MET A 10 -39.69 -11.14 51.16
N LEU A 11 -39.25 -9.93 51.57
CA LEU A 11 -38.17 -9.19 50.91
C LEU A 11 -36.85 -9.95 51.15
N LEU A 12 -36.38 -10.66 50.15
CA LEU A 12 -34.99 -11.12 50.10
C LEU A 12 -34.10 -9.91 49.74
N VAL A 13 -33.40 -9.40 50.73
CA VAL A 13 -32.31 -8.43 50.52
C VAL A 13 -31.11 -9.22 50.05
N PRO A 14 -30.58 -8.96 48.82
CA PRO A 14 -29.30 -9.55 48.47
C PRO A 14 -28.23 -8.86 49.30
N VAL A 15 -27.58 -9.61 50.17
CA VAL A 15 -26.32 -9.20 50.79
C VAL A 15 -25.28 -9.17 49.67
N CYS A 16 -24.98 -7.98 49.16
CA CYS A 16 -23.78 -7.77 48.38
C CYS A 16 -22.58 -8.01 49.31
N MET A 17 -22.03 -9.21 49.26
CA MET A 17 -20.67 -9.41 49.75
C MET A 17 -19.76 -8.60 48.85
N SER A 18 -19.29 -7.47 49.32
CA SER A 18 -18.16 -6.74 48.82
C SER A 18 -16.96 -7.67 48.97
N CYS A 19 -16.62 -8.40 47.92
CA CYS A 19 -15.29 -8.96 47.81
C CYS A 19 -14.32 -7.80 47.63
N ASN A 20 -13.75 -7.40 48.77
CA ASN A 20 -12.54 -6.62 48.80
C ASN A 20 -11.38 -7.59 48.46
N ASP A 21 -11.27 -8.01 47.22
CA ASP A 21 -10.03 -8.61 46.73
C ASP A 21 -9.03 -7.49 46.43
N SER A 22 -8.51 -6.91 47.49
CA SER A 22 -7.20 -6.32 47.48
C SER A 22 -6.18 -7.46 47.56
N ASP A 23 -6.15 -8.32 46.58
CA ASP A 23 -4.97 -9.13 46.30
C ASP A 23 -3.87 -8.16 45.90
N ALA A 24 -3.13 -7.71 46.93
CA ALA A 24 -1.86 -7.04 46.71
C ALA A 24 -1.02 -7.96 45.83
N ILE A 25 -0.74 -7.51 44.59
CA ILE A 25 0.15 -8.19 43.67
C ILE A 25 1.53 -8.22 44.35
N THR A 26 1.82 -9.31 45.06
CA THR A 26 3.07 -9.53 45.81
C THR A 26 4.19 -10.05 44.89
N GLY A 27 4.10 -9.83 43.57
CA GLY A 27 5.14 -10.13 42.59
C GLY A 27 5.92 -8.88 42.23
N ASN A 28 7.19 -9.04 41.88
CA ASN A 28 7.95 -7.95 41.23
C ASN A 28 7.20 -7.46 39.99
N PRO A 29 7.04 -6.14 39.81
CA PRO A 29 6.39 -5.62 38.63
C PRO A 29 7.14 -6.05 37.36
N GLU A 30 6.43 -6.62 36.41
CA GLU A 30 6.99 -7.10 35.14
C GLU A 30 6.37 -6.36 33.98
N ALA A 31 7.11 -6.24 32.89
CA ALA A 31 6.67 -5.67 31.63
C ALA A 31 6.60 -6.76 30.55
N ARG A 32 5.61 -7.67 30.64
CA ARG A 32 5.53 -8.86 29.77
C ARG A 32 4.19 -8.97 29.06
N VAL A 33 4.23 -9.49 27.83
CA VAL A 33 3.07 -10.00 27.12
C VAL A 33 2.92 -11.48 27.45
N LEU A 34 1.80 -11.86 28.08
CA LEU A 34 1.50 -13.24 28.47
C LEU A 34 0.70 -13.99 27.40
N GLN A 35 -0.15 -13.27 26.68
CA GLN A 35 -0.91 -13.78 25.56
C GLN A 35 -1.12 -12.67 24.54
N PHE A 36 -1.09 -13.05 23.26
CA PHE A 36 -1.45 -12.18 22.14
C PHE A 36 -2.18 -13.01 21.09
N THR A 37 -3.34 -12.55 20.64
CA THR A 37 -4.20 -13.27 19.70
C THR A 37 -4.82 -12.28 18.73
N LEU A 38 -4.75 -12.57 17.45
CA LEU A 38 -5.47 -11.83 16.41
C LEU A 38 -6.71 -12.63 15.99
N GLN A 39 -7.79 -11.92 15.76
CA GLN A 39 -9.00 -12.47 15.18
C GLN A 39 -9.07 -12.07 13.70
N CYS A 40 -9.21 -13.06 12.80
CA CYS A 40 -9.32 -12.85 11.37
C CYS A 40 -10.49 -13.67 10.84
N GLY A 41 -11.52 -13.00 10.31
CA GLY A 41 -12.67 -13.66 9.68
C GLY A 41 -13.34 -14.73 10.56
N GLY A 42 -13.39 -14.53 11.89
CA GLY A 42 -13.95 -15.50 12.86
C GLY A 42 -12.96 -16.53 13.38
N THR A 43 -11.75 -16.64 12.84
CA THR A 43 -10.68 -17.53 13.32
C THR A 43 -9.72 -16.77 14.24
N TYR A 44 -9.27 -17.44 15.30
CA TYR A 44 -8.31 -16.89 16.26
C TYR A 44 -6.92 -17.45 16.02
N TYR A 45 -5.94 -16.55 15.84
CA TYR A 45 -4.54 -16.88 15.61
C TYR A 45 -3.72 -16.45 16.83
N ARG A 46 -3.29 -17.45 17.61
CA ARG A 46 -2.50 -17.21 18.82
C ARG A 46 -1.04 -16.95 18.46
N GLY A 47 -0.45 -15.90 19.04
CA GLY A 47 0.96 -15.58 18.93
C GLY A 47 1.84 -16.54 19.73
N ASN A 48 2.93 -16.97 19.12
CA ASN A 48 4.04 -17.62 19.82
C ASN A 48 4.94 -16.50 20.38
N ILE A 49 5.02 -16.39 21.69
CA ILE A 49 5.74 -15.33 22.40
C ILE A 49 7.09 -15.90 22.84
N ASN A 50 8.18 -15.33 22.35
CA ASN A 50 9.51 -15.52 22.87
C ASN A 50 9.81 -14.34 23.82
N ASP A 51 9.79 -14.60 25.11
CA ASP A 51 9.95 -13.55 26.12
C ASP A 51 11.42 -13.10 26.29
N GLU A 52 12.36 -13.92 25.90
CA GLU A 52 13.79 -13.58 25.94
C GLU A 52 14.14 -12.57 24.81
N SER A 53 13.72 -12.84 23.58
CA SER A 53 13.93 -11.95 22.44
C SER A 53 12.85 -10.87 22.28
N LYS A 54 11.80 -10.89 23.09
CA LYS A 54 10.64 -9.99 23.01
C LYS A 54 9.96 -10.00 21.65
N VAL A 55 9.86 -11.18 21.02
CA VAL A 55 9.23 -11.37 19.71
C VAL A 55 7.94 -12.15 19.88
N ILE A 56 6.88 -11.65 19.28
CA ILE A 56 5.58 -12.32 19.13
C ILE A 56 5.44 -12.72 17.66
N ARG A 57 5.38 -14.00 17.35
CA ARG A 57 5.21 -14.48 15.98
C ARG A 57 3.84 -15.09 15.80
N ILE A 58 3.08 -14.58 14.83
CA ILE A 58 1.78 -15.14 14.41
C ILE A 58 1.93 -15.68 13.00
N SER A 59 1.48 -16.90 12.77
CA SER A 59 1.50 -17.58 11.47
C SER A 59 0.08 -17.99 11.06
N GLY A 60 -0.07 -18.35 9.78
CA GLY A 60 -1.33 -18.87 9.25
C GLY A 60 -2.37 -17.79 8.87
N ILE A 61 -2.12 -16.52 9.13
CA ILE A 61 -2.96 -15.43 8.62
C ILE A 61 -2.72 -15.32 7.11
N THR A 62 -3.79 -15.27 6.34
CA THR A 62 -3.76 -15.16 4.87
C THR A 62 -4.08 -13.77 4.35
N SER A 63 -4.69 -12.90 5.15
CA SER A 63 -4.99 -11.50 4.79
C SER A 63 -4.94 -10.60 6.02
N ARG A 64 -4.25 -9.47 5.95
CA ARG A 64 -4.18 -8.47 7.04
C ARG A 64 -5.47 -7.68 7.19
N LYS A 65 -6.24 -7.53 6.13
CA LYS A 65 -7.55 -6.85 6.17
C LYS A 65 -8.60 -7.65 6.92
N ALA A 66 -8.43 -8.97 6.97
CA ALA A 66 -9.29 -9.83 7.74
C ALA A 66 -9.08 -9.72 9.27
N ILE A 67 -8.06 -8.97 9.74
CA ILE A 67 -7.82 -8.76 11.16
C ILE A 67 -8.90 -7.82 11.71
N THR A 68 -9.87 -8.41 12.40
CA THR A 68 -11.06 -7.74 12.92
C THR A 68 -11.04 -7.54 14.44
N GLY A 69 -10.09 -8.15 15.14
CA GLY A 69 -9.97 -8.02 16.57
C GLY A 69 -8.61 -8.46 17.12
N VAL A 70 -8.31 -7.95 18.30
CA VAL A 70 -7.08 -8.26 19.04
C VAL A 70 -7.44 -8.55 20.49
N ASN A 71 -6.91 -9.64 21.02
CA ASN A 71 -6.96 -9.95 22.44
C ASN A 71 -5.52 -10.13 22.94
N TYR A 72 -5.19 -9.51 24.05
CA TYR A 72 -3.91 -9.68 24.69
C TYR A 72 -4.06 -9.71 26.23
N GLN A 73 -3.09 -10.33 26.87
CA GLN A 73 -2.95 -10.35 28.32
C GLN A 73 -1.51 -9.93 28.65
N LEU A 74 -1.37 -9.04 29.61
CA LEU A 74 -0.10 -8.55 30.11
C LEU A 74 0.16 -9.08 31.53
N SER A 75 1.40 -8.96 32.00
CA SER A 75 1.74 -9.11 33.42
C SER A 75 0.91 -8.14 34.28
N GLY A 76 0.67 -8.49 35.53
CA GLY A 76 -0.28 -7.80 36.40
C GLY A 76 -0.07 -6.30 36.47
N GLY A 77 -1.07 -5.53 36.05
CA GLY A 77 -1.08 -4.07 36.08
C GLY A 77 -0.21 -3.39 35.02
N ALA A 78 0.45 -4.14 34.13
CA ALA A 78 1.22 -3.56 33.04
C ALA A 78 0.33 -2.93 31.96
N SER A 79 0.88 -1.98 31.22
CA SER A 79 0.24 -1.30 30.08
C SER A 79 1.01 -1.58 28.79
N ILE A 80 0.37 -1.37 27.63
CA ILE A 80 0.97 -1.54 26.32
C ILE A 80 0.66 -0.32 25.44
N SER A 81 1.65 0.15 24.70
CA SER A 81 1.52 1.28 23.79
C SER A 81 2.28 1.03 22.46
N PRO A 82 1.71 1.40 21.29
CA PRO A 82 0.30 1.77 21.14
C PRO A 82 -0.64 0.62 21.51
N ASP A 83 -1.91 0.91 21.82
CA ASP A 83 -2.89 -0.16 22.08
C ASP A 83 -3.09 -1.00 20.82
N PRO A 84 -2.82 -2.31 20.86
CA PRO A 84 -3.00 -3.17 19.70
C PRO A 84 -4.43 -3.16 19.12
N ARG A 85 -5.45 -2.86 19.94
CA ARG A 85 -6.86 -2.78 19.50
C ARG A 85 -7.16 -1.56 18.65
N GLU A 86 -6.30 -0.53 18.68
CA GLU A 86 -6.42 0.70 17.89
C GLU A 86 -5.65 0.66 16.59
N VAL A 87 -4.88 -0.40 16.33
CA VAL A 87 -4.11 -0.56 15.09
C VAL A 87 -5.05 -0.79 13.92
N LYS A 88 -5.11 0.19 13.01
CA LYS A 88 -5.94 0.12 11.79
C LYS A 88 -5.24 -0.54 10.60
N HIS A 89 -3.91 -0.43 10.55
CA HIS A 89 -3.09 -0.95 9.45
C HIS A 89 -1.96 -1.80 10.02
N TRP A 90 -2.07 -3.11 9.84
CA TRP A 90 -1.09 -4.08 10.32
C TRP A 90 0.07 -4.19 9.34
N LYS A 91 1.29 -4.05 9.85
CA LYS A 91 2.53 -4.24 9.09
C LYS A 91 3.05 -5.67 9.28
N THR A 92 4.01 -6.09 8.44
CA THR A 92 4.73 -7.36 8.62
C THR A 92 5.46 -7.38 9.95
N GLU A 93 5.98 -6.22 10.35
CA GLU A 93 6.62 -5.99 11.65
C GLU A 93 5.94 -4.80 12.33
N GLN A 94 5.46 -5.03 13.57
CA GLN A 94 4.78 -4.03 14.38
C GLN A 94 5.38 -4.01 15.77
N GLN A 95 5.72 -2.83 16.26
CA GLN A 95 6.34 -2.67 17.59
C GLN A 95 5.32 -2.19 18.62
N PHE A 96 5.49 -2.69 19.85
CA PHE A 96 4.72 -2.32 21.02
C PHE A 96 5.65 -2.19 22.23
N VAL A 97 5.43 -1.19 23.06
CA VAL A 97 6.13 -1.01 24.34
C VAL A 97 5.22 -1.42 25.47
N VAL A 98 5.65 -2.39 26.27
CA VAL A 98 4.98 -2.81 27.49
C VAL A 98 5.67 -2.15 28.67
N THR A 99 4.90 -1.53 29.57
CA THR A 99 5.39 -0.84 30.76
C THR A 99 4.81 -1.51 32.01
N SER A 100 5.66 -1.80 32.99
CA SER A 100 5.26 -2.40 34.25
C SER A 100 4.30 -1.50 35.06
N SER A 101 3.58 -2.08 36.00
CA SER A 101 2.60 -1.39 36.85
C SER A 101 3.20 -0.24 37.66
N ASP A 102 4.49 -0.29 38.00
CA ASP A 102 5.21 0.76 38.74
C ASP A 102 5.94 1.77 37.82
N ASN A 103 5.79 1.62 36.51
CA ASN A 103 6.42 2.43 35.45
C ASN A 103 7.97 2.41 35.44
N LYS A 104 8.62 1.43 36.09
CA LYS A 104 10.08 1.37 36.16
C LYS A 104 10.71 0.46 35.11
N ILE A 105 9.94 -0.50 34.59
CA ILE A 105 10.43 -1.47 33.60
C ILE A 105 9.64 -1.28 32.30
N THR A 106 10.37 -1.21 31.19
CA THR A 106 9.79 -1.24 29.84
C THR A 106 10.38 -2.38 29.05
N SER A 107 9.56 -3.00 28.19
CA SER A 107 9.98 -4.04 27.24
C SER A 107 9.41 -3.72 25.86
N GLU A 108 10.29 -3.68 24.86
CA GLU A 108 9.88 -3.50 23.47
C GLU A 108 9.60 -4.87 22.83
N TYR A 109 8.36 -5.10 22.46
CA TYR A 109 7.93 -6.30 21.77
C TYR A 109 7.76 -6.05 20.27
N THR A 110 8.32 -6.94 19.48
CA THR A 110 8.12 -6.97 18.03
C THR A 110 7.13 -8.06 17.66
N LEU A 111 5.97 -7.68 17.15
CA LEU A 111 5.03 -8.60 16.53
C LEU A 111 5.44 -8.83 15.07
N LEU A 112 5.64 -10.09 14.72
CA LEU A 112 5.94 -10.53 13.36
C LEU A 112 4.72 -11.24 12.77
N LEU A 113 4.21 -10.71 11.68
CA LEU A 113 3.19 -11.33 10.85
C LEU A 113 3.82 -11.91 9.57
N PRO A 114 3.19 -12.93 8.93
CA PRO A 114 3.68 -13.44 7.66
C PRO A 114 3.71 -12.34 6.61
N GLU A 115 4.63 -12.44 5.65
CA GLU A 115 4.54 -11.67 4.42
C GLU A 115 3.28 -12.14 3.68
N LEU A 116 2.26 -11.30 3.73
CA LEU A 116 1.05 -11.51 2.96
C LEU A 116 1.18 -10.72 1.68
N GLN A 117 0.96 -11.38 0.56
CA GLN A 117 0.67 -10.65 -0.67
C GLN A 117 -0.55 -9.77 -0.40
N GLU A 118 -0.49 -8.52 -0.81
CA GLU A 118 -1.68 -7.67 -0.78
C GLU A 118 -2.78 -8.39 -1.55
N ASP A 119 -3.96 -8.47 -0.93
CA ASP A 119 -5.10 -9.14 -1.55
C ASP A 119 -5.40 -8.45 -2.88
N PRO A 120 -5.28 -9.14 -4.03
CA PRO A 120 -5.49 -8.52 -5.34
C PRO A 120 -6.87 -7.89 -5.49
N GLU A 121 -7.87 -8.28 -4.66
CA GLU A 121 -9.18 -7.65 -4.65
C GLU A 121 -9.23 -6.28 -3.98
N THR A 122 -8.15 -5.86 -3.29
CA THR A 122 -8.13 -4.63 -2.49
C THR A 122 -7.14 -3.58 -2.98
N SER A 123 -6.26 -3.92 -3.89
CA SER A 123 -5.55 -2.92 -4.67
C SER A 123 -6.57 -2.18 -5.55
N PRO A 124 -6.56 -0.85 -5.58
CA PRO A 124 -7.42 -0.13 -6.49
C PRO A 124 -7.17 -0.68 -7.91
N LYS A 125 -8.22 -1.15 -8.55
CA LYS A 125 -8.11 -1.68 -9.92
C LYS A 125 -7.56 -0.60 -10.81
N VAL A 126 -6.50 -0.91 -11.55
CA VAL A 126 -5.90 -0.02 -12.54
C VAL A 126 -6.46 -0.39 -13.90
N VAL A 127 -7.10 0.57 -14.55
CA VAL A 127 -7.61 0.43 -15.92
C VAL A 127 -6.89 1.47 -16.78
N ILE A 128 -6.08 1.02 -17.71
CA ILE A 128 -5.25 1.86 -18.60
C ILE A 128 -5.82 1.81 -20.00
N GLY A 129 -6.13 2.97 -20.57
CA GLY A 129 -6.46 3.12 -21.97
C GLY A 129 -5.26 3.68 -22.76
N TYR A 130 -5.11 3.31 -24.02
CA TYR A 130 -4.16 3.94 -24.95
C TYR A 130 -4.88 4.88 -25.89
N LEU A 131 -4.38 6.11 -26.01
CA LEU A 131 -4.88 7.11 -26.95
C LEU A 131 -3.81 7.44 -27.98
N PRO A 132 -4.00 7.05 -29.26
CA PRO A 132 -3.09 7.45 -30.33
C PRO A 132 -3.02 8.96 -30.50
N ALA A 133 -1.81 9.52 -30.57
CA ALA A 133 -1.61 10.95 -30.75
C ALA A 133 -1.62 11.39 -32.23
N GLN A 134 -1.76 10.46 -33.18
CA GLN A 134 -1.86 10.78 -34.59
C GLN A 134 -3.14 11.55 -34.89
N ASP A 135 -3.05 12.58 -35.76
CA ASP A 135 -4.12 13.57 -35.92
C ASP A 135 -5.49 12.95 -36.26
N PHE A 136 -5.50 12.04 -37.24
CA PHE A 136 -6.74 11.40 -37.69
C PHE A 136 -7.39 10.51 -36.59
N GLU A 137 -6.58 9.76 -35.87
CA GLU A 137 -7.08 8.86 -34.82
C GLU A 137 -7.40 9.60 -33.54
N PHE A 138 -6.65 10.65 -33.22
CA PHE A 138 -6.85 11.44 -32.01
C PHE A 138 -8.24 12.07 -31.99
N ASP A 139 -8.62 12.84 -33.00
CA ASP A 139 -9.89 13.56 -33.02
C ASP A 139 -11.08 12.60 -32.93
N THR A 140 -10.99 11.45 -33.61
CA THR A 140 -12.07 10.45 -33.58
C THR A 140 -12.19 9.72 -32.26
N GLN A 141 -11.07 9.43 -31.61
CA GLN A 141 -11.06 8.62 -30.37
C GLN A 141 -11.25 9.47 -29.14
N PHE A 142 -10.69 10.69 -29.09
CA PHE A 142 -10.71 11.54 -27.93
C PHE A 142 -12.14 11.85 -27.43
N ASP A 143 -13.06 12.16 -28.35
CA ASP A 143 -14.45 12.47 -28.01
C ASP A 143 -15.26 11.24 -27.59
N ASN A 144 -14.78 10.03 -27.90
CA ASN A 144 -15.45 8.77 -27.60
C ASN A 144 -14.86 8.07 -26.36
N ILE A 145 -13.93 8.70 -25.62
CA ILE A 145 -13.35 8.08 -24.43
C ILE A 145 -14.38 8.04 -23.30
N HIS A 146 -14.60 6.84 -22.78
CA HIS A 146 -15.33 6.59 -21.55
C HIS A 146 -14.44 6.78 -20.32
N TRP A 147 -14.19 8.04 -19.97
CA TRP A 147 -13.28 8.44 -18.89
C TRP A 147 -13.63 7.83 -17.55
N GLU A 148 -14.91 7.61 -17.27
CA GLU A 148 -15.43 7.05 -16.04
C GLU A 148 -14.97 5.60 -15.75
N TYR A 149 -14.45 4.90 -16.77
CA TYR A 149 -13.93 3.54 -16.63
C TYR A 149 -12.40 3.50 -16.52
N LEU A 150 -11.72 4.63 -16.69
CA LEU A 150 -10.27 4.70 -16.68
C LEU A 150 -9.71 5.17 -15.35
N THR A 151 -8.52 4.67 -15.01
CA THR A 151 -7.67 5.23 -13.98
C THR A 151 -6.46 5.94 -14.56
N HIS A 152 -6.01 5.49 -15.75
CA HIS A 152 -4.86 6.04 -16.47
C HIS A 152 -5.15 6.07 -17.95
N ILE A 153 -4.53 7.02 -18.63
CA ILE A 153 -4.51 7.09 -20.09
C ILE A 153 -3.07 7.28 -20.58
N ASN A 154 -2.62 6.38 -21.44
CA ASN A 154 -1.31 6.43 -22.08
C ASN A 154 -1.45 7.09 -23.45
N VAL A 155 -0.82 8.25 -23.61
CA VAL A 155 -0.77 8.94 -24.92
C VAL A 155 0.33 8.31 -25.74
N SER A 156 0.00 7.71 -26.88
CA SER A 156 0.96 6.99 -27.70
C SER A 156 1.24 7.69 -29.04
N PHE A 157 2.47 7.90 -29.46
CA PHE A 157 3.74 7.59 -28.77
C PHE A 157 4.72 8.76 -28.89
N ALA A 158 5.59 8.92 -27.89
CA ALA A 158 6.87 9.58 -28.09
C ALA A 158 7.91 8.50 -28.51
N HIS A 159 8.62 8.72 -29.62
CA HIS A 159 9.47 7.71 -30.20
C HIS A 159 10.94 7.93 -29.88
N VAL A 160 11.63 6.86 -29.49
CA VAL A 160 13.06 6.88 -29.13
C VAL A 160 13.91 6.78 -30.40
N LYS A 161 14.88 7.71 -30.54
CA LYS A 161 15.95 7.63 -31.55
C LYS A 161 17.21 7.02 -30.92
N SER A 162 18.07 6.44 -31.74
CA SER A 162 19.31 5.76 -31.33
C SER A 162 20.28 6.63 -30.52
N ASP A 163 20.23 7.95 -30.66
CA ASP A 163 21.03 8.90 -29.89
C ASP A 163 20.44 9.27 -28.52
N GLY A 164 19.31 8.67 -28.14
CA GLY A 164 18.59 8.94 -26.89
C GLY A 164 17.66 10.15 -26.92
N THR A 165 17.49 10.80 -28.08
CA THR A 165 16.48 11.86 -28.25
C THR A 165 15.10 11.27 -28.50
N LEU A 166 14.06 12.07 -28.23
CA LEU A 166 12.65 11.71 -28.48
C LEU A 166 12.15 12.42 -29.75
N ASN A 167 11.47 11.68 -30.61
CA ASN A 167 10.62 12.24 -31.63
C ASN A 167 9.20 12.35 -31.08
N THR A 168 8.71 13.56 -30.92
CA THR A 168 7.39 13.90 -30.38
C THR A 168 6.50 14.64 -31.40
N ASP A 169 6.82 14.57 -32.68
CA ASP A 169 6.13 15.33 -33.72
C ASP A 169 4.62 15.12 -33.76
N LYS A 170 4.16 13.95 -33.34
CA LYS A 170 2.71 13.62 -33.26
C LYS A 170 2.06 13.95 -31.91
N VAL A 171 2.88 14.23 -30.93
CA VAL A 171 2.42 14.50 -29.53
C VAL A 171 2.55 15.99 -29.27
N SER A 172 1.64 16.78 -29.80
CA SER A 172 1.69 18.24 -29.63
C SER A 172 1.28 18.66 -28.20
N GLU A 173 1.86 19.77 -27.73
CA GLU A 173 1.53 20.36 -26.44
C GLU A 173 0.01 20.67 -26.32
N ASN A 174 -0.62 21.10 -27.39
CA ASN A 174 -2.05 21.40 -27.43
C ASN A 174 -2.90 20.13 -27.17
N LYS A 175 -2.56 19.00 -27.77
CA LYS A 175 -3.22 17.72 -27.52
C LYS A 175 -3.04 17.27 -26.07
N LEU A 176 -1.80 17.30 -25.57
CA LEU A 176 -1.53 16.95 -24.17
C LEU A 176 -2.29 17.82 -23.20
N ARG A 177 -2.41 19.11 -23.47
CA ARG A 177 -3.21 20.03 -22.64
C ARG A 177 -4.70 19.66 -22.65
N GLN A 178 -5.28 19.35 -23.80
CA GLN A 178 -6.67 18.92 -23.92
C GLN A 178 -6.92 17.63 -23.14
N ILE A 179 -6.03 16.64 -23.29
CA ILE A 179 -6.11 15.35 -22.58
C ILE A 179 -6.05 15.59 -21.08
N ARG A 180 -5.07 16.36 -20.58
CA ARG A 180 -4.93 16.65 -19.14
C ARG A 180 -6.13 17.36 -18.54
N MET A 181 -6.70 18.31 -19.26
CA MET A 181 -7.90 19.01 -18.79
C MET A 181 -9.06 18.02 -18.60
N ARG A 182 -9.34 17.20 -19.60
CA ARG A 182 -10.42 16.21 -19.54
C ARG A 182 -10.14 15.13 -18.50
N ALA A 183 -8.93 14.60 -18.45
CA ALA A 183 -8.52 13.59 -17.48
C ALA A 183 -8.67 14.08 -16.03
N LYS A 184 -8.31 15.34 -15.78
CA LYS A 184 -8.44 15.96 -14.45
C LYS A 184 -9.90 16.02 -13.97
N GLU A 185 -10.85 16.28 -14.86
CA GLU A 185 -12.30 16.31 -14.54
C GLU A 185 -12.78 14.95 -14.03
N HIS A 186 -12.12 13.85 -14.46
CA HIS A 186 -12.48 12.48 -14.14
C HIS A 186 -11.52 11.78 -13.15
N GLY A 187 -10.48 12.48 -12.66
CA GLY A 187 -9.49 11.89 -11.76
C GLY A 187 -8.59 10.85 -12.44
N VAL A 188 -8.45 10.90 -13.77
CA VAL A 188 -7.63 9.99 -14.57
C VAL A 188 -6.21 10.55 -14.69
N LYS A 189 -5.20 9.70 -14.51
CA LYS A 189 -3.79 10.04 -14.70
C LYS A 189 -3.39 9.98 -16.18
N VAL A 190 -2.52 10.90 -16.60
CA VAL A 190 -2.06 10.97 -17.98
C VAL A 190 -0.57 10.65 -18.06
N LEU A 191 -0.23 9.62 -18.81
CA LEU A 191 1.14 9.19 -19.07
C LEU A 191 1.48 9.35 -20.56
N ILE A 192 2.77 9.55 -20.83
CA ILE A 192 3.29 9.41 -22.20
C ILE A 192 3.84 8.00 -22.40
N SER A 193 3.42 7.33 -23.45
CA SER A 193 3.97 6.04 -23.83
C SER A 193 5.18 6.23 -24.76
N ILE A 194 6.27 5.57 -24.41
CA ILE A 194 7.58 5.68 -25.05
C ILE A 194 7.82 4.40 -25.85
N ASN A 195 7.88 4.52 -27.17
CA ASN A 195 8.15 3.41 -28.09
C ASN A 195 9.36 3.70 -28.99
N LYS A 196 9.81 2.73 -29.80
CA LYS A 196 10.85 2.90 -30.80
C LYS A 196 10.38 3.80 -31.95
N ASN A 197 11.29 4.59 -32.49
CA ASN A 197 11.04 5.34 -33.75
C ASN A 197 11.17 4.44 -34.98
N SER A 198 12.19 3.57 -34.97
CA SER A 198 12.45 2.51 -35.97
C SER A 198 13.00 1.27 -35.28
N ASN A 199 13.04 0.16 -36.01
CA ASN A 199 13.59 -1.10 -35.47
C ASN A 199 15.08 -0.92 -35.08
N GLY A 200 15.40 -1.33 -33.86
CA GLY A 200 16.76 -1.26 -33.31
C GLY A 200 17.11 0.06 -32.64
N GLU A 201 16.35 1.14 -32.82
CA GLU A 201 16.72 2.44 -32.26
C GLU A 201 16.55 2.50 -30.71
N PHE A 202 15.52 1.90 -30.21
CA PHE A 202 15.34 1.87 -28.74
C PHE A 202 16.44 1.03 -28.08
N GLY A 203 16.72 -0.16 -28.62
CA GLY A 203 17.82 -1.03 -28.17
C GLY A 203 19.17 -0.29 -28.23
N ALA A 204 19.48 0.35 -29.34
CA ALA A 204 20.72 1.11 -29.50
C ALA A 204 20.83 2.27 -28.49
N ALA A 205 19.72 2.95 -28.18
CA ALA A 205 19.70 4.05 -27.22
C ALA A 205 19.99 3.57 -25.81
N ILE A 206 19.48 2.39 -25.41
CA ILE A 206 19.70 1.87 -24.06
C ILE A 206 20.98 1.05 -23.88
N ASP A 207 21.57 0.52 -24.95
CA ASP A 207 22.79 -0.28 -24.89
C ASP A 207 24.02 0.55 -24.51
N ASN A 208 24.10 1.78 -24.97
CA ASN A 208 25.19 2.68 -24.65
C ASN A 208 24.85 3.53 -23.42
N ALA A 209 25.75 3.59 -22.43
CA ALA A 209 25.54 4.32 -21.17
C ALA A 209 25.26 5.82 -21.38
N LYS A 210 25.90 6.46 -22.38
CA LYS A 210 25.72 7.89 -22.65
C LYS A 210 24.34 8.16 -23.28
N THR A 211 23.95 7.41 -24.31
CA THR A 211 22.64 7.58 -24.98
C THR A 211 21.50 7.17 -24.05
N ARG A 212 21.71 6.15 -23.21
CA ARG A 212 20.76 5.76 -22.15
C ARG A 212 20.54 6.90 -21.15
N SER A 213 21.60 7.54 -20.67
CA SER A 213 21.49 8.71 -19.76
C SER A 213 20.77 9.88 -20.43
N THR A 214 21.06 10.13 -21.71
CA THR A 214 20.37 11.14 -22.50
C THR A 214 18.88 10.82 -22.62
N LEU A 215 18.54 9.58 -22.93
CA LEU A 215 17.15 9.12 -23.06
C LEU A 215 16.37 9.29 -21.74
N VAL A 216 16.95 8.83 -20.63
CA VAL A 216 16.35 9.00 -19.27
C VAL A 216 16.06 10.46 -18.99
N THR A 217 17.04 11.33 -19.22
CA THR A 217 16.86 12.78 -19.03
C THR A 217 15.75 13.35 -19.90
N ASN A 218 15.70 12.96 -21.17
CA ASN A 218 14.68 13.43 -22.11
C ASN A 218 13.27 12.96 -21.74
N ILE A 219 13.11 11.72 -21.30
CA ILE A 219 11.82 11.19 -20.84
C ILE A 219 11.32 11.99 -19.62
N VAL A 220 12.16 12.15 -18.60
CA VAL A 220 11.79 12.87 -17.37
C VAL A 220 11.48 14.32 -17.68
N ASN A 221 12.32 15.01 -18.44
CA ASN A 221 12.11 16.42 -18.81
C ASN A 221 10.82 16.60 -19.65
N PHE A 222 10.56 15.72 -20.60
CA PHE A 222 9.34 15.78 -21.40
C PHE A 222 8.08 15.60 -20.54
N THR A 223 8.12 14.62 -19.64
CA THR A 223 7.01 14.36 -18.69
C THR A 223 6.74 15.58 -17.79
N GLN A 224 7.77 16.16 -17.23
CA GLN A 224 7.67 17.34 -16.36
C GLN A 224 7.22 18.59 -17.12
N ALA A 225 7.85 18.88 -18.27
CA ALA A 225 7.53 20.07 -19.06
C ALA A 225 6.07 20.06 -19.53
N ASN A 226 5.52 18.87 -19.81
CA ASN A 226 4.14 18.71 -20.21
C ASN A 226 3.18 18.43 -19.03
N GLN A 227 3.66 18.49 -17.79
CA GLN A 227 2.87 18.26 -16.58
C GLN A 227 2.08 16.95 -16.61
N LEU A 228 2.71 15.87 -17.07
CA LEU A 228 2.14 14.53 -17.09
C LEU A 228 2.37 13.83 -15.77
N ASP A 229 1.52 12.86 -15.43
CA ASP A 229 1.61 12.11 -14.17
C ASP A 229 2.73 11.05 -14.21
N GLY A 230 3.26 10.73 -15.39
CA GLY A 230 4.31 9.76 -15.54
C GLY A 230 4.56 9.36 -17.00
N PHE A 231 5.21 8.23 -17.16
CA PHE A 231 5.53 7.65 -18.46
C PHE A 231 5.30 6.13 -18.44
N ASP A 232 5.03 5.59 -19.59
CA ASP A 232 4.91 4.17 -19.90
C ASP A 232 6.02 3.76 -20.87
N ILE A 233 6.60 2.58 -20.67
CA ILE A 233 7.70 2.07 -21.52
C ILE A 233 7.18 0.90 -22.35
N ASP A 234 6.90 1.18 -23.61
CA ASP A 234 6.45 0.22 -24.59
C ASP A 234 7.65 -0.26 -25.44
N TYR A 235 8.46 -1.16 -24.82
CA TYR A 235 9.67 -1.69 -25.47
C TYR A 235 9.34 -2.89 -26.36
N GLU A 236 9.27 -2.65 -27.66
CA GLU A 236 8.94 -3.67 -28.68
C GLU A 236 10.11 -4.03 -29.61
N ASP A 237 11.33 -3.82 -29.18
CA ASP A 237 12.52 -4.01 -30.02
C ASP A 237 13.07 -5.45 -29.94
N TYR A 238 12.23 -6.41 -30.28
CA TYR A 238 12.46 -7.85 -30.08
C TYR A 238 13.74 -8.41 -30.71
N ASN A 239 14.21 -7.81 -31.83
CA ASN A 239 15.42 -8.26 -32.51
C ASN A 239 16.71 -7.80 -31.81
N ASN A 240 16.62 -6.82 -30.91
CA ASN A 240 17.73 -6.23 -30.17
C ASN A 240 17.52 -6.34 -28.65
N TRP A 241 16.92 -7.43 -28.20
CA TRP A 241 16.64 -7.65 -26.78
C TRP A 241 17.93 -7.84 -26.01
N ASN A 242 18.25 -6.89 -25.15
CA ASN A 242 19.37 -6.96 -24.20
C ASN A 242 18.84 -6.73 -22.78
N THR A 243 18.69 -7.82 -22.03
CA THR A 243 18.16 -7.78 -20.66
C THR A 243 18.97 -6.87 -19.73
N ASN A 244 20.32 -6.90 -19.85
CA ASN A 244 21.18 -6.09 -18.98
C ASN A 244 20.99 -4.59 -19.25
N SER A 245 20.88 -4.20 -20.51
CA SER A 245 20.62 -2.81 -20.90
C SER A 245 19.24 -2.35 -20.47
N LEU A 246 18.24 -3.21 -20.61
CA LEU A 246 16.88 -2.92 -20.16
C LEU A 246 16.80 -2.75 -18.64
N VAL A 247 17.44 -3.62 -17.88
CA VAL A 247 17.52 -3.49 -16.40
C VAL A 247 18.25 -2.21 -16.01
N ALA A 248 19.38 -1.89 -16.67
CA ALA A 248 20.13 -0.66 -16.41
C ALA A 248 19.31 0.60 -16.75
N PHE A 249 18.52 0.55 -17.82
CA PHE A 249 17.62 1.62 -18.21
C PHE A 249 16.47 1.80 -17.19
N ALA A 250 15.79 0.72 -16.81
CA ALA A 250 14.72 0.76 -15.84
C ALA A 250 15.19 1.30 -14.47
N LYS A 251 16.40 0.88 -14.04
CA LYS A 251 17.02 1.40 -12.81
C LYS A 251 17.30 2.91 -12.91
N ALA A 252 17.91 3.35 -14.01
CA ALA A 252 18.20 4.77 -14.21
C ALA A 252 16.94 5.64 -14.28
N LEU A 253 15.85 5.15 -14.89
CA LEU A 253 14.54 5.80 -14.87
C LEU A 253 13.97 5.89 -13.45
N HIS A 254 14.04 4.80 -12.69
CA HIS A 254 13.56 4.78 -11.32
C HIS A 254 14.30 5.77 -10.42
N GLU A 255 15.62 5.92 -10.61
CA GLU A 255 16.45 6.87 -9.85
C GLU A 255 16.21 8.33 -10.29
N ALA A 256 15.87 8.57 -11.56
CA ALA A 256 15.70 9.91 -12.11
C ALA A 256 14.29 10.49 -11.97
N LYS A 257 13.26 9.63 -11.80
CA LYS A 257 11.89 10.10 -11.62
C LYS A 257 11.72 10.85 -10.30
N SER A 258 10.86 11.87 -10.27
CA SER A 258 10.45 12.51 -9.02
C SER A 258 9.50 11.60 -8.23
N SER A 259 9.34 11.90 -6.92
CA SER A 259 8.42 11.17 -6.05
C SER A 259 6.95 11.21 -6.50
N ASP A 260 6.62 12.17 -7.34
CA ASP A 260 5.24 12.44 -7.78
C ASP A 260 4.92 11.83 -9.16
N MET A 261 5.88 11.10 -9.76
CA MET A 261 5.72 10.38 -11.03
C MET A 261 5.51 8.88 -10.85
#